data_fdc03a36bfa880b3e8608582c7c6dd00
#
_entry.id   fdc03a36bfa880b3e8608582c7c6dd00
#
_cell.length_a   1.000
_cell.length_b   1.000
_cell.length_c   1.000
_cell.angle_alpha   90.00
_cell.angle_beta   90.00
_cell.angle_gamma   90.00
#
_symmetry.space_group_name_H-M   'P 1'
#
loop_
_entity.id
_entity.type
_entity.pdbx_description
1 polymer ?
#
loop_
_entity_poly.entity_id
_entity_poly.type
_entity_poly.pdbx_seq_one_letter_code
_entity_poly.pdbx_strand_id
1 'polypeptide(L)'
;MRLRNIPRADGVIDAHRAVIKKPEEQRGQWAQVFGNEKPIQIEIGMGKGQFILNMAKAHPEINFIGIERYSSVLLRALEKYDTEEFENLENIRFICMDAREIEAVFAPAEVDKIARSLKNLSQAMSLEAD
;
A
#
# COMPACT_ATOMS: atom_id res chain seq x y z
N MET A 1 -19.79 -4.71 -3.74
CA MET A 1 -19.41 -3.57 -4.61
C MET A 1 -19.07 -4.07 -6.00
N ARG A 2 -19.61 -3.43 -6.99
CA ARG A 2 -19.32 -3.79 -8.37
C ARG A 2 -18.07 -3.06 -8.84
N LEU A 3 -17.05 -3.82 -9.21
CA LEU A 3 -15.81 -3.26 -9.72
C LEU A 3 -16.01 -2.83 -11.18
N ARG A 4 -15.57 -1.63 -11.48
CA ARG A 4 -15.62 -1.10 -12.83
C ARG A 4 -14.22 -1.09 -13.42
N ASN A 5 -14.06 -1.69 -14.60
CA ASN A 5 -12.81 -1.61 -15.32
C ASN A 5 -12.59 -0.18 -15.82
N ILE A 6 -11.44 0.39 -15.53
CA ILE A 6 -11.05 1.73 -15.98
C ILE A 6 -9.85 1.56 -16.90
N PRO A 7 -10.03 1.69 -18.22
CA PRO A 7 -8.95 1.39 -19.18
C PRO A 7 -7.66 2.16 -18.95
N ARG A 8 -7.71 3.40 -18.45
CA ARG A 8 -6.51 4.19 -18.22
C ARG A 8 -5.74 3.83 -16.95
N ALA A 9 -6.33 2.97 -16.10
CA ALA A 9 -5.75 2.70 -14.78
C ALA A 9 -4.33 2.13 -14.86
N ASP A 10 -4.11 1.15 -15.72
CA ASP A 10 -2.79 0.51 -15.82
C ASP A 10 -1.70 1.48 -16.27
N GLY A 11 -2.02 2.35 -17.20
CA GLY A 11 -1.07 3.36 -17.67
C GLY A 11 -0.72 4.38 -16.58
N VAL A 12 -1.71 4.81 -15.81
CA VAL A 12 -1.47 5.76 -14.72
C VAL A 12 -0.61 5.11 -13.64
N ILE A 13 -0.92 3.87 -13.29
CA ILE A 13 -0.17 3.11 -12.28
C ILE A 13 1.28 2.94 -12.72
N ASP A 14 1.51 2.55 -13.98
CA ASP A 14 2.85 2.36 -14.50
C ASP A 14 3.68 3.64 -14.50
N ALA A 15 3.04 4.78 -14.64
CA ALA A 15 3.73 6.07 -14.71
C ALA A 15 3.87 6.75 -13.35
N HIS A 16 3.15 6.27 -12.32
CA HIS A 16 3.12 6.97 -11.03
C HIS A 16 4.36 6.69 -10.18
N ARG A 17 4.98 7.76 -9.68
CA ARG A 17 6.23 7.66 -8.92
C ARG A 17 6.12 6.92 -7.60
N ALA A 18 4.94 6.92 -6.98
CA ALA A 18 4.72 6.27 -5.69
C ALA A 18 4.40 4.78 -5.83
N VAL A 19 4.21 4.27 -7.04
CA VAL A 19 3.91 2.86 -7.28
C VAL A 19 5.19 2.10 -7.62
N ILE A 20 5.38 0.98 -6.93
CA ILE A 20 6.51 0.09 -7.20
C ILE A 20 6.07 -0.94 -8.24
N LYS A 21 6.70 -0.94 -9.42
CA LYS A 21 6.28 -1.74 -10.57
C LYS A 21 6.72 -3.18 -10.51
N LYS A 22 7.89 -3.43 -9.94
CA LYS A 22 8.47 -4.78 -9.83
C LYS A 22 8.81 -5.04 -8.38
N PRO A 23 7.79 -5.23 -7.53
CA PRO A 23 8.03 -5.31 -6.09
C PRO A 23 8.90 -6.49 -5.68
N GLU A 24 8.88 -7.59 -6.44
CA GLU A 24 9.73 -8.75 -6.15
C GLU A 24 11.22 -8.42 -6.24
N GLU A 25 11.60 -7.41 -7.00
CA GLU A 25 12.99 -6.96 -7.09
C GLU A 25 13.43 -6.19 -5.85
N GLN A 26 12.48 -5.75 -5.04
CA GLN A 26 12.77 -4.98 -3.82
C GLN A 26 12.84 -5.86 -2.57
N ARG A 27 12.66 -7.17 -2.71
CA ARG A 27 12.68 -8.08 -1.57
C ARG A 27 14.00 -7.93 -0.82
N GLY A 28 13.93 -7.63 0.47
CA GLY A 28 15.11 -7.39 1.30
C GLY A 28 15.70 -5.99 1.17
N GLN A 29 15.12 -5.13 0.33
CA GLN A 29 15.67 -3.80 0.05
C GLN A 29 14.67 -2.68 0.23
N TRP A 30 13.59 -2.92 0.95
CA TRP A 30 12.54 -1.90 1.12
C TRP A 30 13.02 -0.66 1.89
N ALA A 31 13.97 -0.84 2.82
CA ALA A 31 14.57 0.31 3.49
C ALA A 31 15.24 1.25 2.48
N GLN A 32 15.87 0.69 1.46
CA GLN A 32 16.51 1.49 0.42
C GLN A 32 15.49 2.21 -0.46
N VAL A 33 14.33 1.60 -0.69
CA VAL A 33 13.25 2.23 -1.45
C VAL A 33 12.81 3.52 -0.77
N PHE A 34 12.68 3.49 0.55
CA PHE A 34 12.30 4.67 1.34
C PHE A 34 13.49 5.57 1.68
N GLY A 35 14.71 5.06 1.61
CA GLY A 35 15.91 5.83 1.94
C GLY A 35 16.13 6.02 3.43
N ASN A 36 15.55 5.17 4.27
CA ASN A 36 15.70 5.25 5.72
C ASN A 36 15.38 3.88 6.33
N GLU A 37 15.58 3.76 7.64
CA GLU A 37 15.32 2.51 8.36
C GLU A 37 14.13 2.58 9.30
N LYS A 38 13.16 3.44 8.99
CA LYS A 38 11.93 3.52 9.79
C LYS A 38 11.16 2.21 9.67
N PRO A 39 10.36 1.88 10.71
CA PRO A 39 9.52 0.68 10.65
C PRO A 39 8.62 0.69 9.41
N ILE A 40 8.36 -0.48 8.86
CA ILE A 40 7.51 -0.63 7.68
C ILE A 40 6.20 -1.31 8.10
N GLN A 41 5.11 -0.65 7.76
CA GLN A 41 3.77 -1.18 7.98
C GLN A 41 3.08 -1.33 6.64
N ILE A 42 2.49 -2.51 6.40
CA ILE A 42 1.73 -2.75 5.17
C ILE A 42 0.24 -2.79 5.47
N GLU A 43 -0.56 -2.29 4.53
CA GLU A 43 -2.01 -2.50 4.55
C GLU A 43 -2.39 -3.33 3.32
N ILE A 44 -3.01 -4.47 3.57
CA ILE A 44 -3.49 -5.37 2.52
C ILE A 44 -4.94 -5.04 2.20
N GLY A 45 -5.25 -4.92 0.91
CA GLY A 45 -6.59 -4.57 0.49
C GLY A 45 -6.95 -3.15 0.84
N MET A 46 -6.04 -2.24 0.59
CA MET A 46 -6.18 -0.83 1.01
C MET A 46 -7.35 -0.09 0.37
N GLY A 47 -7.96 -0.65 -0.67
CA GLY A 47 -9.08 -0.02 -1.35
C GLY A 47 -8.71 1.33 -1.94
N LYS A 48 -9.55 2.34 -1.69
CA LYS A 48 -9.33 3.70 -2.20
C LYS A 48 -8.32 4.50 -1.39
N GLY A 49 -7.68 3.86 -0.41
CA GLY A 49 -6.53 4.43 0.28
C GLY A 49 -6.79 5.43 1.39
N GLN A 50 -8.04 5.67 1.77
CA GLN A 50 -8.32 6.70 2.77
C GLN A 50 -7.63 6.43 4.10
N PHE A 51 -7.67 5.18 4.56
CA PHE A 51 -7.07 4.82 5.85
C PHE A 51 -5.54 4.96 5.79
N ILE A 52 -4.89 4.34 4.81
CA ILE A 52 -3.43 4.34 4.76
C ILE A 52 -2.85 5.74 4.48
N LEU A 53 -3.53 6.53 3.68
CA LEU A 53 -3.10 7.91 3.43
C LEU A 53 -3.18 8.75 4.70
N ASN A 54 -4.26 8.61 5.47
CA ASN A 54 -4.40 9.30 6.76
C ASN A 54 -3.34 8.84 7.74
N MET A 55 -3.06 7.54 7.78
CA MET A 55 -2.02 6.98 8.65
C MET A 55 -0.63 7.51 8.29
N ALA A 56 -0.31 7.56 7.01
CA ALA A 56 0.99 8.07 6.56
C ALA A 56 1.16 9.54 6.94
N LYS A 57 0.09 10.32 6.79
CA LYS A 57 0.11 11.74 7.16
C LYS A 57 0.29 11.95 8.66
N ALA A 58 -0.36 11.10 9.46
CA ALA A 58 -0.32 11.20 10.92
C ALA A 58 0.96 10.64 11.53
N HIS A 59 1.65 9.74 10.83
CA HIS A 59 2.81 9.01 11.37
C HIS A 59 4.00 9.09 10.43
N PRO A 60 4.66 10.26 10.35
CA PRO A 60 5.84 10.39 9.49
C PRO A 60 7.02 9.53 9.96
N GLU A 61 6.97 9.01 11.17
CA GLU A 61 8.00 8.14 11.73
C GLU A 61 7.90 6.69 11.23
N ILE A 62 6.87 6.37 10.45
CA ILE A 62 6.62 5.02 9.92
C ILE A 62 6.54 5.08 8.40
N ASN A 63 7.08 4.06 7.73
CA ASN A 63 6.93 3.90 6.28
C ASN A 63 5.73 2.97 6.02
N PHE A 64 4.89 3.37 5.09
CA PHE A 64 3.68 2.62 4.76
C PHE A 64 3.72 2.09 3.34
N ILE A 65 3.22 0.86 3.16
CA ILE A 65 3.06 0.26 1.83
C ILE A 65 1.62 -0.23 1.72
N GLY A 66 0.90 0.32 0.75
CA GLY A 66 -0.48 -0.07 0.47
C GLY A 66 -0.51 -1.07 -0.67
N ILE A 67 -1.18 -2.19 -0.47
CA ILE A 67 -1.32 -3.25 -1.45
C ILE A 67 -2.78 -3.31 -1.88
N GLU A 68 -3.01 -3.20 -3.19
CA GLU A 68 -4.34 -3.30 -3.76
C GLU A 68 -4.29 -4.12 -5.04
N ARG A 69 -5.14 -5.13 -5.11
CA ARG A 69 -5.17 -6.07 -6.22
C ARG A 69 -5.73 -5.46 -7.50
N TYR A 70 -6.75 -4.60 -7.36
CA TYR A 70 -7.50 -4.09 -8.51
C TYR A 70 -6.98 -2.73 -8.93
N SER A 71 -6.51 -2.64 -10.18
CA SER A 71 -5.93 -1.41 -10.71
C SER A 71 -6.91 -0.23 -10.70
N SER A 72 -8.17 -0.48 -11.00
CA SER A 72 -9.19 0.58 -10.98
C SER A 72 -9.42 1.15 -9.58
N VAL A 73 -9.27 0.32 -8.54
CA VAL A 73 -9.41 0.76 -7.16
C VAL A 73 -8.15 1.50 -6.73
N LEU A 74 -6.97 0.96 -7.07
CA LEU A 74 -5.71 1.63 -6.76
C LEU A 74 -5.65 3.01 -7.42
N LEU A 75 -6.17 3.16 -8.63
CA LEU A 75 -6.23 4.44 -9.30
C LEU A 75 -6.91 5.50 -8.44
N ARG A 76 -8.00 5.14 -7.75
CA ARG A 76 -8.71 6.08 -6.88
C ARG A 76 -7.83 6.51 -5.70
N ALA A 77 -7.04 5.58 -5.17
CA ALA A 77 -6.10 5.92 -4.11
C ALA A 77 -5.02 6.88 -4.59
N LEU A 78 -4.51 6.67 -5.81
CA LEU A 78 -3.51 7.55 -6.39
C LEU A 78 -4.07 8.95 -6.66
N GLU A 79 -5.32 9.04 -7.07
CA GLU A 79 -5.99 10.32 -7.26
C GLU A 79 -6.07 11.10 -5.94
N LYS A 80 -6.34 10.41 -4.82
CA LYS A 80 -6.33 11.04 -3.50
C LYS A 80 -4.92 11.45 -3.07
N TYR A 81 -3.95 10.58 -3.31
CA TYR A 81 -2.54 10.86 -2.99
C TYR A 81 -2.06 12.13 -3.68
N ASP A 82 -2.54 12.38 -4.90
CA ASP A 82 -2.11 13.51 -5.70
C ASP A 82 -2.82 14.83 -5.35
N THR A 83 -3.66 14.83 -4.31
CA THR A 83 -4.34 16.05 -3.86
C THR A 83 -3.49 16.85 -2.89
N GLU A 84 -3.87 18.10 -2.65
CA GLU A 84 -3.19 18.97 -1.68
C GLU A 84 -3.21 18.41 -0.26
N GLU A 85 -4.26 17.66 0.09
CA GLU A 85 -4.39 17.07 1.43
C GLU A 85 -3.21 16.17 1.77
N PHE A 86 -2.66 15.48 0.77
CA PHE A 86 -1.57 14.53 0.96
C PHE A 86 -0.29 14.95 0.25
N GLU A 87 -0.16 16.25 0.01
CA GLU A 87 1.02 16.81 -0.64
C GLU A 87 2.29 16.49 0.15
N ASN A 88 3.33 16.09 -0.58
CA ASN A 88 4.66 15.81 -0.03
C ASN A 88 4.74 14.59 0.91
N LEU A 89 3.80 13.66 0.83
CA LEU A 89 3.95 12.41 1.57
C LEU A 89 5.02 11.54 0.91
N GLU A 90 6.11 11.31 1.62
CA GLU A 90 7.20 10.48 1.12
C GLU A 90 7.29 9.12 1.81
N ASN A 91 6.54 8.94 2.89
CA ASN A 91 6.54 7.71 3.67
C ASN A 91 5.46 6.71 3.25
N ILE A 92 5.09 6.71 1.98
CA ILE A 92 4.09 5.79 1.46
C ILE A 92 4.48 5.34 0.04
N ARG A 93 4.25 4.05 -0.23
CA ARG A 93 4.38 3.47 -1.56
C ARG A 93 3.20 2.54 -1.80
N PHE A 94 2.91 2.28 -3.05
CA PHE A 94 1.78 1.45 -3.45
C PHE A 94 2.25 0.30 -4.33
N ILE A 95 1.59 -0.85 -4.18
CA ILE A 95 1.85 -2.02 -5.00
C ILE A 95 0.53 -2.56 -5.52
N CYS A 96 0.44 -2.78 -6.83
CA CYS A 96 -0.71 -3.43 -7.44
C CYS A 96 -0.40 -4.91 -7.55
N MET A 97 -0.91 -5.71 -6.61
CA MET A 97 -0.65 -7.15 -6.62
C MET A 97 -1.65 -7.88 -5.75
N ASP A 98 -1.69 -9.20 -5.94
CA ASP A 98 -2.45 -10.10 -5.08
C ASP A 98 -1.66 -10.35 -3.79
N ALA A 99 -2.30 -10.20 -2.64
CA ALA A 99 -1.66 -10.37 -1.34
C ALA A 99 -1.09 -11.78 -1.13
N ARG A 100 -1.54 -12.78 -1.89
CA ARG A 100 -0.99 -14.13 -1.80
C ARG A 100 0.48 -14.20 -2.21
N GLU A 101 0.97 -13.18 -2.91
CA GLU A 101 2.36 -13.11 -3.36
C GLU A 101 3.28 -12.37 -2.40
N ILE A 102 2.79 -12.08 -1.20
CA ILE A 102 3.51 -11.24 -0.24
C ILE A 102 4.91 -11.77 0.12
N GLU A 103 5.07 -13.08 0.19
CA GLU A 103 6.36 -13.68 0.53
C GLU A 103 7.41 -13.51 -0.57
N ALA A 104 6.98 -13.34 -1.81
CA ALA A 104 7.88 -13.09 -2.93
C ALA A 104 8.38 -11.64 -2.93
N VAL A 105 7.72 -10.77 -2.19
CA VAL A 105 7.96 -9.32 -2.21
C VAL A 105 8.71 -8.84 -0.97
N PHE A 106 8.48 -9.47 0.18
CA PHE A 106 9.10 -9.06 1.44
C PHE A 106 9.92 -10.19 2.05
N ALA A 107 11.12 -9.88 2.49
CA ALA A 107 11.99 -10.82 3.18
C ALA A 107 11.49 -11.05 4.61
N PRO A 108 11.84 -12.17 5.26
CA PRO A 108 11.48 -12.39 6.66
C PRO A 108 11.95 -11.22 7.53
N ALA A 109 11.10 -10.77 8.42
CA ALA A 109 11.36 -9.67 9.36
C ALA A 109 11.56 -8.29 8.72
N GLU A 110 11.33 -8.15 7.42
CA GLU A 110 11.46 -6.86 6.75
C GLU A 110 10.30 -5.92 7.08
N VAL A 111 9.14 -6.47 7.36
CA VAL A 111 7.92 -5.73 7.67
C VAL A 111 7.62 -5.84 9.16
N ASP A 112 7.35 -4.70 9.79
CA ASP A 112 7.12 -4.64 11.24
C ASP A 112 5.66 -4.87 11.61
N LYS A 113 4.72 -4.52 10.72
CA LYS A 113 3.31 -4.69 11.00
C LYS A 113 2.52 -4.88 9.70
N ILE A 114 1.56 -5.79 9.73
CA ILE A 114 0.64 -6.02 8.63
C ILE A 114 -0.77 -5.72 9.13
N ALA A 115 -1.47 -4.82 8.42
CA ALA A 115 -2.86 -4.50 8.70
C ALA A 115 -3.70 -4.82 7.47
N ARG A 116 -4.96 -5.18 7.69
CA ARG A 116 -5.93 -5.32 6.61
C ARG A 116 -6.77 -4.05 6.54
N SER A 117 -7.39 -3.83 5.39
CA SER A 117 -8.24 -2.64 5.22
C SER A 117 -9.34 -2.60 6.29
N LEU A 118 -9.86 -1.41 6.56
CA LEU A 118 -10.96 -1.25 7.51
C LEU A 118 -12.15 -2.15 7.19
N LYS A 119 -12.38 -2.40 5.92
CA LYS A 119 -13.46 -3.27 5.46
C LYS A 119 -13.34 -4.70 6.01
N ASN A 120 -12.11 -5.19 6.19
CA ASN A 120 -11.84 -6.54 6.66
C ASN A 120 -11.29 -6.58 8.08
N LEU A 121 -11.12 -5.42 8.70
CA LEU A 121 -10.46 -5.31 10.00
C LEU A 121 -11.19 -6.07 11.11
N SER A 122 -12.53 -5.98 11.13
CA SER A 122 -13.31 -6.67 12.16
C SER A 122 -13.15 -8.19 12.08
N GLN A 123 -13.06 -8.76 10.88
CA GLN A 123 -12.81 -10.18 10.71
C GLN A 123 -11.41 -10.56 11.20
N ALA A 124 -10.41 -9.74 10.89
CA ALA A 124 -9.05 -9.99 11.33
C ALA A 124 -8.94 -9.94 12.85
N MET A 125 -9.61 -8.98 13.46
CA MET A 125 -9.64 -8.85 14.92
C MET A 125 -10.35 -10.02 15.59
N SER A 126 -11.44 -10.51 15.00
CA SER A 126 -12.15 -11.67 15.52
C SER A 126 -11.29 -12.92 15.49
N LEU A 127 -10.51 -13.11 14.42
CA LEU A 127 -9.60 -14.24 14.32
C LEU A 127 -8.47 -14.16 15.34
N GLU A 128 -8.00 -12.97 15.63
CA GLU A 128 -6.94 -12.77 16.63
C GLU A 128 -7.44 -12.94 18.06
N ALA A 129 -8.73 -12.69 18.29
CA ALA A 129 -9.32 -12.82 19.62
C ALA A 129 -9.52 -14.28 20.02
N ASP A 130 -9.51 -15.19 19.08
CA ASP A 130 -9.61 -16.62 19.32
C ASP A 130 -8.24 -17.16 19.75
#